data_905e1060dd7457e9cad22ca8a8bf6cb0
#
_entry.id   905e1060dd7457e9cad22ca8a8bf6cb0
#
_cell.length_a   1.000
_cell.length_b   1.000
_cell.length_c   1.000
_cell.angle_alpha   90.00
_cell.angle_beta   90.00
_cell.angle_gamma   90.00
#
_symmetry.space_group_name_H-M   'P 1'
#
loop_
_entity.id
_entity.type
_entity.pdbx_description
1 polymer ?
#
loop_
_entity_poly.entity_id
_entity_poly.type
_entity_poly.pdbx_seq_one_letter_code
_entity_poly.pdbx_strand_id
1 'polypeptide(L)'
;VTASRMADMAPQDWPDALLLLGDQVYADDPPLKTRRWMDTHQNITASPEDEVADFTEYARLYRDSWSDPEIRWLMSTVPTAMIFDDHDVRDDWNTSSAWRDWVTVQPWWRKRIRGALPAYWIYQHIGNLPPKERHSDPTWRAVQDADGDAWPVLQAMAGAADADPSAIRWSFRWDLDGVRLVMVDTRCGRILTEGRRTMLDDAEFSWVEDGVSADVHQAQH
;
A
#
# COMPACT_ATOMS: atom_id res chain seq x y z
N VAL A 1 -16.41 -12.82 -8.33
CA VAL A 1 -17.44 -12.27 -9.24
C VAL A 1 -16.82 -11.68 -10.50
N THR A 2 -15.79 -10.78 -10.41
CA THR A 2 -15.17 -10.17 -11.59
C THR A 2 -14.40 -11.21 -12.42
N ALA A 3 -13.55 -12.01 -11.79
CA ALA A 3 -12.79 -13.07 -12.45
C ALA A 3 -13.71 -14.09 -13.15
N SER A 4 -14.77 -14.55 -12.45
CA SER A 4 -15.73 -15.49 -13.01
C SER A 4 -16.46 -14.92 -14.24
N ARG A 5 -16.80 -13.62 -14.21
CA ARG A 5 -17.41 -12.93 -15.37
C ARG A 5 -16.44 -12.84 -16.55
N MET A 6 -15.18 -12.47 -16.28
CA MET A 6 -14.15 -12.38 -17.31
C MET A 6 -13.87 -13.72 -17.98
N ALA A 7 -13.94 -14.84 -17.25
CA ALA A 7 -13.72 -16.16 -17.81
C ALA A 7 -14.74 -16.53 -18.92
N ASP A 8 -15.94 -15.93 -18.85
CA ASP A 8 -17.01 -16.13 -19.85
C ASP A 8 -16.96 -15.08 -20.99
N MET A 9 -16.06 -14.10 -20.93
CA MET A 9 -15.92 -13.03 -21.93
C MET A 9 -14.82 -13.37 -22.94
N ALA A 10 -14.96 -12.84 -24.15
CA ALA A 10 -13.86 -12.90 -25.12
C ALA A 10 -12.70 -11.99 -24.67
N PRO A 11 -11.42 -12.37 -24.88
CA PRO A 11 -10.27 -11.60 -24.37
C PRO A 11 -10.23 -10.12 -24.81
N GLN A 12 -10.80 -9.77 -25.97
CA GLN A 12 -10.89 -8.39 -26.43
C GLN A 12 -11.90 -7.53 -25.66
N ASP A 13 -12.76 -8.16 -24.87
CA ASP A 13 -13.77 -7.49 -24.04
C ASP A 13 -13.32 -7.41 -22.54
N TRP A 14 -12.11 -7.87 -22.24
CA TRP A 14 -11.57 -7.77 -20.90
C TRP A 14 -11.20 -6.32 -20.57
N PRO A 15 -11.20 -5.93 -19.28
CA PRO A 15 -10.76 -4.60 -18.89
C PRO A 15 -9.27 -4.40 -19.17
N ASP A 16 -8.90 -3.20 -19.60
CA ASP A 16 -7.50 -2.83 -19.86
C ASP A 16 -6.68 -2.69 -18.59
N ALA A 17 -7.32 -2.34 -17.47
CA ALA A 17 -6.69 -2.21 -16.17
C ALA A 17 -7.66 -2.54 -15.02
N LEU A 18 -7.11 -3.02 -13.92
CA LEU A 18 -7.79 -3.23 -12.64
C LEU A 18 -7.25 -2.23 -11.63
N LEU A 19 -8.14 -1.45 -11.02
CA LEU A 19 -7.79 -0.47 -10.00
C LEU A 19 -8.33 -0.95 -8.65
N LEU A 20 -7.42 -1.20 -7.70
CA LEU A 20 -7.76 -1.59 -6.33
C LEU A 20 -7.51 -0.38 -5.42
N LEU A 21 -8.60 0.21 -4.94
CA LEU A 21 -8.62 1.53 -4.32
C LEU A 21 -8.66 1.47 -2.79
N GLY A 22 -7.80 0.66 -2.20
CA GLY A 22 -7.69 0.48 -0.76
C GLY A 22 -8.29 -0.81 -0.23
N ASP A 23 -8.00 -1.12 1.02
CA ASP A 23 -8.49 -2.28 1.78
C ASP A 23 -8.25 -3.63 1.08
N GLN A 24 -7.04 -3.77 0.55
CA GLN A 24 -6.67 -5.02 -0.11
C GLN A 24 -6.49 -6.15 0.89
N VAL A 25 -6.15 -5.80 2.11
CA VAL A 25 -6.07 -6.70 3.25
C VAL A 25 -6.60 -6.00 4.50
N TYR A 26 -7.24 -6.75 5.37
CA TYR A 26 -7.74 -6.27 6.66
C TYR A 26 -6.81 -6.72 7.77
N ALA A 27 -5.85 -5.86 8.14
CA ALA A 27 -4.85 -6.18 9.16
C ALA A 27 -5.42 -6.17 10.58
N ASP A 28 -6.48 -5.42 10.80
CA ASP A 28 -7.23 -5.30 12.05
C ASP A 28 -8.42 -6.28 12.15
N ASP A 29 -8.82 -6.90 11.04
CA ASP A 29 -9.81 -7.96 11.00
C ASP A 29 -9.39 -9.10 10.03
N PRO A 30 -8.25 -9.77 10.30
CA PRO A 30 -7.73 -10.76 9.39
C PRO A 30 -8.66 -11.97 9.25
N PRO A 31 -8.69 -12.62 8.06
CA PRO A 31 -9.49 -13.80 7.82
C PRO A 31 -9.21 -14.92 8.82
N LEU A 32 -10.22 -15.73 9.13
CA LEU A 32 -10.14 -16.82 10.11
C LEU A 32 -8.95 -17.78 9.86
N LYS A 33 -8.58 -17.99 8.60
CA LYS A 33 -7.42 -18.81 8.22
C LYS A 33 -6.11 -18.18 8.72
N THR A 34 -5.97 -16.87 8.59
CA THR A 34 -4.81 -16.11 9.07
C THR A 34 -4.78 -16.09 10.59
N ARG A 35 -5.91 -15.80 11.25
CA ARG A 35 -6.01 -15.83 12.74
C ARG A 35 -5.60 -17.17 13.31
N ARG A 36 -6.12 -18.28 12.77
CA ARG A 36 -5.73 -19.64 13.22
C ARG A 36 -4.24 -19.92 13.05
N TRP A 37 -3.62 -19.36 12.03
CA TRP A 37 -2.17 -19.46 11.87
C TRP A 37 -1.44 -18.62 12.91
N MET A 38 -1.89 -17.39 13.18
CA MET A 38 -1.34 -16.50 14.21
C MET A 38 -1.43 -17.14 15.60
N ASP A 39 -2.55 -17.78 15.96
CA ASP A 39 -2.75 -18.51 17.22
C ASP A 39 -1.65 -19.55 17.49
N THR A 40 -1.10 -20.15 16.46
CA THR A 40 -0.07 -21.20 16.58
C THR A 40 1.35 -20.65 16.54
N HIS A 41 1.55 -19.38 16.18
CA HIS A 41 2.87 -18.78 15.93
C HIS A 41 3.20 -17.63 16.88
N GLN A 42 2.22 -17.11 17.59
CA GLN A 42 2.43 -16.05 18.56
C GLN A 42 1.41 -16.07 19.70
N ASN A 43 1.65 -15.24 20.71
CA ASN A 43 0.72 -15.05 21.81
C ASN A 43 -0.32 -13.98 21.45
N ILE A 44 -1.44 -14.38 20.85
CA ILE A 44 -2.54 -13.49 20.45
C ILE A 44 -3.33 -12.91 21.64
N THR A 45 -3.03 -13.33 22.88
CA THR A 45 -3.62 -12.72 24.08
C THR A 45 -2.94 -11.40 24.46
N ALA A 46 -1.81 -11.07 23.81
CA ALA A 46 -1.16 -9.79 23.96
C ALA A 46 -1.68 -8.80 22.91
N SER A 47 -1.82 -7.52 23.28
CA SER A 47 -2.21 -6.47 22.34
C SER A 47 -1.22 -6.42 21.15
N PRO A 48 -1.71 -6.31 19.92
CA PRO A 48 -3.08 -5.98 19.50
C PRO A 48 -4.02 -7.20 19.36
N GLU A 49 -3.90 -8.21 20.17
CA GLU A 49 -4.76 -9.40 20.19
C GLU A 49 -4.72 -10.17 18.86
N ASP A 50 -5.87 -10.40 18.23
CA ASP A 50 -5.99 -11.14 16.97
C ASP A 50 -5.75 -10.28 15.71
N GLU A 51 -5.29 -9.04 15.87
CA GLU A 51 -4.88 -8.18 14.76
C GLU A 51 -3.44 -8.46 14.31
N VAL A 52 -3.15 -8.25 13.04
CA VAL A 52 -1.80 -8.42 12.46
C VAL A 52 -0.82 -7.39 13.04
N ALA A 53 0.31 -7.83 13.58
CA ALA A 53 1.24 -6.98 14.30
C ALA A 53 2.63 -6.84 13.66
N ASP A 54 3.04 -7.74 12.77
CA ASP A 54 4.39 -7.72 12.17
C ASP A 54 4.42 -8.15 10.70
N PHE A 55 5.59 -8.00 10.09
CA PHE A 55 5.79 -8.32 8.68
C PHE A 55 5.51 -9.80 8.33
N THR A 56 5.84 -10.73 9.21
CA THR A 56 5.61 -12.16 8.97
C THR A 56 4.11 -12.46 8.89
N GLU A 57 3.34 -11.81 9.75
CA GLU A 57 1.89 -11.90 9.76
C GLU A 57 1.26 -11.19 8.57
N TYR A 58 1.78 -10.02 8.17
CA TYR A 58 1.39 -9.37 6.93
C TYR A 58 1.65 -10.24 5.71
N ALA A 59 2.84 -10.86 5.61
CA ALA A 59 3.16 -11.78 4.53
C ALA A 59 2.19 -12.99 4.51
N ARG A 60 1.80 -13.47 5.69
CA ARG A 60 0.77 -14.52 5.81
C ARG A 60 -0.60 -14.02 5.36
N LEU A 61 -1.00 -12.82 5.77
CA LEU A 61 -2.27 -12.20 5.40
C LEU A 61 -2.38 -12.03 3.88
N TYR A 62 -1.37 -11.44 3.22
CA TYR A 62 -1.32 -11.31 1.76
C TYR A 62 -1.38 -12.67 1.06
N ARG A 63 -0.60 -13.65 1.53
CA ARG A 63 -0.63 -15.00 1.00
C ARG A 63 -2.02 -15.63 1.09
N ASP A 64 -2.70 -15.48 2.22
CA ASP A 64 -4.02 -16.08 2.42
C ASP A 64 -5.10 -15.36 1.60
N SER A 65 -5.02 -14.02 1.47
CA SER A 65 -5.94 -13.20 0.69
C SER A 65 -5.79 -13.40 -0.82
N TRP A 66 -4.54 -13.53 -1.31
CA TRP A 66 -4.26 -13.59 -2.76
C TRP A 66 -3.95 -14.99 -3.28
N SER A 67 -4.09 -16.04 -2.47
CA SER A 67 -3.89 -17.42 -2.93
C SER A 67 -5.12 -18.03 -3.61
N ASP A 68 -6.26 -17.33 -3.62
CA ASP A 68 -7.43 -17.75 -4.37
C ASP A 68 -7.11 -17.85 -5.88
N PRO A 69 -7.43 -18.97 -6.54
CA PRO A 69 -7.11 -19.17 -7.95
C PRO A 69 -7.73 -18.12 -8.89
N GLU A 70 -8.95 -17.67 -8.61
CA GLU A 70 -9.63 -16.65 -9.43
C GLU A 70 -8.97 -15.28 -9.27
N ILE A 71 -8.58 -14.90 -8.05
CA ILE A 71 -7.86 -13.64 -7.78
C ILE A 71 -6.49 -13.68 -8.45
N ARG A 72 -5.75 -14.77 -8.30
CA ARG A 72 -4.44 -14.94 -8.94
C ARG A 72 -4.51 -14.85 -10.46
N TRP A 73 -5.52 -15.51 -11.05
CA TRP A 73 -5.74 -15.45 -12.49
C TRP A 73 -6.05 -14.02 -12.93
N LEU A 74 -6.97 -13.33 -12.25
CA LEU A 74 -7.35 -11.95 -12.54
C LEU A 74 -6.14 -11.02 -12.52
N MET A 75 -5.39 -11.02 -11.40
CA MET A 75 -4.22 -10.15 -11.21
C MET A 75 -3.03 -10.49 -12.11
N SER A 76 -2.94 -11.72 -12.63
CA SER A 76 -1.91 -12.12 -13.60
C SER A 76 -2.31 -11.84 -15.04
N THR A 77 -3.58 -11.54 -15.30
CA THR A 77 -4.15 -11.38 -16.64
C THR A 77 -4.36 -9.91 -16.99
N VAL A 78 -4.79 -9.12 -16.01
CA VAL A 78 -5.09 -7.68 -16.17
C VAL A 78 -4.03 -6.85 -15.46
N PRO A 79 -3.43 -5.84 -16.11
CA PRO A 79 -2.56 -4.87 -15.44
C PRO A 79 -3.27 -4.27 -14.24
N THR A 80 -2.64 -4.35 -13.07
CA THR A 80 -3.30 -4.00 -11.82
C THR A 80 -2.54 -2.88 -11.11
N ALA A 81 -3.24 -1.80 -10.77
CA ALA A 81 -2.75 -0.73 -9.91
C ALA A 81 -3.44 -0.81 -8.54
N MET A 82 -2.68 -0.58 -7.47
CA MET A 82 -3.14 -0.75 -6.09
C MET A 82 -2.71 0.42 -5.22
N ILE A 83 -3.56 0.83 -4.31
CA ILE A 83 -3.19 1.76 -3.23
C ILE A 83 -3.82 1.28 -1.93
N PHE A 84 -3.19 1.56 -0.80
CA PHE A 84 -3.72 1.21 0.51
C PHE A 84 -4.89 2.13 0.92
N ASP A 85 -5.69 1.67 1.88
CA ASP A 85 -6.53 2.50 2.73
C ASP A 85 -6.30 2.11 4.21
N ASP A 86 -7.20 2.45 5.13
CA ASP A 86 -6.95 2.30 6.57
C ASP A 86 -6.81 0.85 7.03
N HIS A 87 -7.66 -0.05 6.60
CA HIS A 87 -7.61 -1.46 7.01
C HIS A 87 -6.34 -2.20 6.57
N ASP A 88 -5.64 -1.72 5.53
CA ASP A 88 -4.29 -2.24 5.20
C ASP A 88 -3.31 -2.02 6.37
N VAL A 89 -3.59 -1.07 7.27
CA VAL A 89 -2.83 -0.80 8.49
C VAL A 89 -3.70 -0.99 9.73
N ARG A 90 -4.76 -0.20 9.88
CA ARG A 90 -5.75 -0.28 10.95
C ARG A 90 -6.91 0.66 10.67
N ASP A 91 -8.14 0.25 11.01
CA ASP A 91 -9.35 1.07 10.96
C ASP A 91 -9.09 2.49 11.47
N ASP A 92 -9.59 3.47 10.72
CA ASP A 92 -9.40 4.89 10.96
C ASP A 92 -7.94 5.40 10.93
N TRP A 93 -7.00 4.67 10.31
CA TRP A 93 -5.59 5.08 10.22
C TRP A 93 -5.45 6.52 9.75
N ASN A 94 -4.78 7.33 10.58
CA ASN A 94 -4.55 8.75 10.35
C ASN A 94 -5.85 9.58 10.15
N THR A 95 -6.96 9.17 10.76
CA THR A 95 -8.21 9.92 10.66
C THR A 95 -8.17 11.26 11.40
N SER A 96 -7.38 11.38 12.47
CA SER A 96 -7.27 12.59 13.29
C SER A 96 -5.97 12.66 14.10
N SER A 97 -5.63 13.85 14.59
CA SER A 97 -4.52 14.01 15.55
C SER A 97 -4.75 13.20 16.81
N ALA A 98 -5.98 13.17 17.34
CA ALA A 98 -6.30 12.39 18.53
C ALA A 98 -6.09 10.89 18.32
N TRP A 99 -6.45 10.36 17.14
CA TRP A 99 -6.17 8.98 16.77
C TRP A 99 -4.65 8.74 16.73
N ARG A 100 -3.91 9.65 16.12
CA ARG A 100 -2.45 9.57 16.00
C ARG A 100 -1.77 9.60 17.36
N ASP A 101 -2.18 10.52 18.24
CA ASP A 101 -1.66 10.63 19.61
C ASP A 101 -1.91 9.34 20.41
N TRP A 102 -3.10 8.75 20.24
CA TRP A 102 -3.45 7.49 20.89
C TRP A 102 -2.62 6.32 20.37
N VAL A 103 -2.48 6.17 19.04
CA VAL A 103 -1.85 4.98 18.45
C VAL A 103 -0.34 4.97 18.66
N THR A 104 0.31 6.13 18.61
CA THR A 104 1.78 6.22 18.72
C THR A 104 2.33 5.81 20.09
N VAL A 105 1.52 5.88 21.13
CA VAL A 105 1.89 5.43 22.48
C VAL A 105 1.58 3.95 22.73
N GLN A 106 0.95 3.27 21.78
CA GLN A 106 0.68 1.83 21.91
C GLN A 106 1.98 1.03 21.74
N PRO A 107 2.25 0.04 22.61
CA PRO A 107 3.49 -0.73 22.56
C PRO A 107 3.67 -1.55 21.27
N TRP A 108 2.57 -1.87 20.60
CA TRP A 108 2.55 -2.65 19.36
C TRP A 108 2.65 -1.79 18.08
N TRP A 109 2.37 -0.47 18.14
CA TRP A 109 2.29 0.39 16.96
C TRP A 109 3.55 0.36 16.09
N ARG A 110 4.71 0.53 16.75
CA ARG A 110 6.00 0.53 16.04
C ARG A 110 6.25 -0.78 15.28
N LYS A 111 5.82 -1.90 15.83
CA LYS A 111 5.96 -3.22 15.21
C LYS A 111 5.02 -3.33 14.01
N ARG A 112 3.76 -2.92 14.19
CA ARG A 112 2.74 -2.92 13.15
C ARG A 112 3.14 -2.07 11.95
N ILE A 113 3.45 -0.80 12.14
CA ILE A 113 3.73 0.10 11.01
C ILE A 113 4.98 -0.33 10.23
N ARG A 114 5.97 -0.89 10.93
CA ARG A 114 7.16 -1.49 10.33
C ARG A 114 6.91 -2.86 9.68
N GLY A 115 5.76 -3.45 9.88
CA GLY A 115 5.28 -4.61 9.13
C GLY A 115 4.41 -4.19 7.95
N ALA A 116 3.45 -3.29 8.18
CA ALA A 116 2.47 -2.82 7.21
C ALA A 116 3.09 -2.14 6.00
N LEU A 117 3.85 -1.07 6.21
CA LEU A 117 4.41 -0.29 5.09
C LEU A 117 5.43 -1.07 4.25
N PRO A 118 6.35 -1.88 4.82
CA PRO A 118 7.15 -2.80 4.03
C PRO A 118 6.33 -3.83 3.25
N ALA A 119 5.28 -4.40 3.85
CA ALA A 119 4.42 -5.35 3.15
C ALA A 119 3.69 -4.66 1.98
N TYR A 120 3.08 -3.48 2.22
CA TYR A 120 2.48 -2.70 1.15
C TYR A 120 3.49 -2.36 0.05
N TRP A 121 4.70 -1.91 0.40
CA TRP A 121 5.75 -1.59 -0.57
C TRP A 121 6.10 -2.79 -1.45
N ILE A 122 6.28 -3.98 -0.86
CA ILE A 122 6.65 -5.22 -1.56
C ILE A 122 5.49 -5.75 -2.41
N TYR A 123 4.29 -5.85 -1.83
CA TYR A 123 3.18 -6.55 -2.46
C TYR A 123 2.37 -5.68 -3.42
N GLN A 124 2.40 -4.35 -3.24
CA GLN A 124 1.59 -3.42 -4.02
C GLN A 124 2.44 -2.33 -4.68
N HIS A 125 3.08 -1.45 -3.91
CA HIS A 125 3.62 -0.18 -4.38
C HIS A 125 4.68 -0.33 -5.48
N ILE A 126 5.66 -1.19 -5.30
CA ILE A 126 6.75 -1.36 -6.29
C ILE A 126 6.24 -1.88 -7.66
N GLY A 127 5.12 -2.61 -7.66
CA GLY A 127 4.43 -3.06 -8.86
C GLY A 127 3.71 -1.95 -9.62
N ASN A 128 3.32 -0.89 -8.95
CA ASN A 128 2.65 0.27 -9.54
C ASN A 128 3.63 1.17 -10.32
N LEU A 129 4.90 1.17 -9.94
CA LEU A 129 5.88 2.10 -10.50
C LEU A 129 6.34 1.66 -11.88
N PRO A 130 6.25 2.55 -12.90
CA PRO A 130 6.89 2.32 -14.18
C PRO A 130 8.39 2.00 -14.02
N PRO A 131 9.02 1.22 -14.90
CA PRO A 131 10.40 0.79 -14.74
C PRO A 131 11.39 1.94 -14.48
N LYS A 132 11.21 3.08 -15.15
CA LYS A 132 12.05 4.27 -14.99
C LYS A 132 11.90 4.87 -13.57
N GLU A 133 10.68 5.02 -13.09
CA GLU A 133 10.41 5.56 -11.75
C GLU A 133 10.90 4.60 -10.66
N ARG A 134 10.65 3.30 -10.82
CA ARG A 134 11.17 2.28 -9.89
C ARG A 134 12.68 2.31 -9.78
N HIS A 135 13.41 2.43 -10.91
CA HIS A 135 14.88 2.54 -10.87
C HIS A 135 15.39 3.84 -10.23
N SER A 136 14.58 4.89 -10.19
CA SER A 136 14.91 6.13 -9.51
C SER A 136 14.46 6.19 -8.05
N ASP A 137 13.61 5.24 -7.62
CA ASP A 137 13.09 5.17 -6.24
C ASP A 137 14.23 4.93 -5.24
N PRO A 138 14.36 5.77 -4.20
CA PRO A 138 15.45 5.65 -3.23
C PRO A 138 15.42 4.34 -2.43
N THR A 139 14.22 3.86 -2.07
CA THR A 139 14.06 2.61 -1.31
C THR A 139 14.45 1.42 -2.17
N TRP A 140 14.02 1.41 -3.44
CA TRP A 140 14.41 0.36 -4.39
C TRP A 140 15.93 0.26 -4.55
N ARG A 141 16.60 1.41 -4.73
CA ARG A 141 18.07 1.45 -4.83
C ARG A 141 18.74 0.92 -3.57
N ALA A 142 18.30 1.43 -2.41
CA ALA A 142 18.88 1.00 -1.14
C ALA A 142 18.67 -0.51 -0.86
N VAL A 143 17.54 -1.09 -1.29
CA VAL A 143 17.29 -2.53 -1.23
C VAL A 143 18.22 -3.30 -2.18
N GLN A 144 18.44 -2.80 -3.39
CA GLN A 144 19.36 -3.44 -4.35
C GLN A 144 20.84 -3.35 -3.93
N ASP A 145 21.22 -2.25 -3.30
CA ASP A 145 22.59 -2.00 -2.83
C ASP A 145 22.88 -2.68 -1.48
N ALA A 146 21.88 -3.25 -0.82
CA ALA A 146 22.06 -3.93 0.46
C ALA A 146 22.89 -5.21 0.30
N ASP A 147 23.96 -5.31 1.08
CA ASP A 147 24.79 -6.51 1.15
C ASP A 147 24.14 -7.53 2.14
N GLY A 148 23.30 -8.43 1.60
CA GLY A 148 22.59 -9.44 2.35
C GLY A 148 21.16 -9.07 2.70
N ASP A 149 20.86 -8.86 3.98
CA ASP A 149 19.48 -8.61 4.45
C ASP A 149 19.05 -7.15 4.24
N ALA A 150 18.11 -6.91 3.35
CA ALA A 150 17.53 -5.60 3.09
C ALA A 150 16.43 -5.18 4.09
N TRP A 151 16.10 -6.02 5.06
CA TRP A 151 15.05 -5.71 6.05
C TRP A 151 15.30 -4.41 6.83
N PRO A 152 16.53 -4.07 7.27
CA PRO A 152 16.80 -2.79 7.92
C PRO A 152 16.45 -1.56 7.06
N VAL A 153 16.63 -1.65 5.73
CA VAL A 153 16.25 -0.58 4.79
C VAL A 153 14.75 -0.36 4.81
N LEU A 154 13.97 -1.43 4.71
CA LEU A 154 12.51 -1.36 4.72
C LEU A 154 11.96 -0.89 6.06
N GLN A 155 12.57 -1.29 7.17
CA GLN A 155 12.21 -0.79 8.49
C GLN A 155 12.49 0.71 8.66
N ALA A 156 13.61 1.19 8.10
CA ALA A 156 13.96 2.61 8.13
C ALA A 156 12.99 3.44 7.28
N MET A 157 12.66 2.96 6.08
CA MET A 157 11.64 3.56 5.20
C MET A 157 10.31 3.69 5.92
N ALA A 158 9.80 2.61 6.52
CA ALA A 158 8.54 2.61 7.24
C ALA A 158 8.55 3.56 8.45
N GLY A 159 9.67 3.61 9.17
CA GLY A 159 9.83 4.53 10.29
C GLY A 159 9.87 5.99 9.88
N ALA A 160 10.46 6.30 8.72
CA ALA A 160 10.46 7.65 8.16
C ALA A 160 9.06 8.07 7.71
N ALA A 161 8.34 7.22 6.98
CA ALA A 161 6.98 7.48 6.53
C ALA A 161 5.98 7.66 7.71
N ASP A 162 6.17 6.90 8.80
CA ASP A 162 5.35 7.04 10.01
C ASP A 162 5.64 8.35 10.78
N ALA A 163 6.88 8.83 10.75
CA ALA A 163 7.28 10.03 11.47
C ALA A 163 6.99 11.33 10.71
N ASP A 164 7.06 11.29 9.37
CA ASP A 164 6.92 12.45 8.50
C ASP A 164 6.09 12.08 7.26
N PRO A 165 4.87 12.62 7.11
CA PRO A 165 4.03 12.38 5.94
C PRO A 165 4.70 12.71 4.60
N SER A 166 5.63 13.65 4.57
CA SER A 166 6.36 14.06 3.36
C SER A 166 7.57 13.17 3.01
N ALA A 167 7.94 12.23 3.89
CA ALA A 167 9.14 11.42 3.71
C ALA A 167 9.06 10.46 2.50
N ILE A 168 7.88 9.95 2.21
CA ILE A 168 7.63 8.99 1.12
C ILE A 168 6.35 9.39 0.40
N ARG A 169 6.45 9.60 -0.91
CA ARG A 169 5.26 9.76 -1.74
C ARG A 169 4.76 8.39 -2.17
N TRP A 170 3.55 8.04 -1.74
CA TRP A 170 2.89 6.81 -2.13
C TRP A 170 1.99 6.97 -3.36
N SER A 171 1.59 8.19 -3.67
CA SER A 171 0.87 8.53 -4.90
C SER A 171 1.72 8.25 -6.14
N PHE A 172 1.10 7.74 -7.18
CA PHE A 172 1.75 7.42 -8.45
C PHE A 172 0.82 7.69 -9.62
N ARG A 173 1.37 7.64 -10.84
CA ARG A 173 0.60 7.83 -12.07
C ARG A 173 0.95 6.81 -13.13
N TRP A 174 -0.03 6.51 -13.96
CA TRP A 174 0.13 5.77 -15.20
C TRP A 174 -0.32 6.64 -16.37
N ASP A 175 0.47 6.68 -17.43
CA ASP A 175 0.09 7.26 -18.72
C ASP A 175 -0.24 6.10 -19.67
N LEU A 176 -1.52 5.96 -20.01
CA LEU A 176 -2.10 4.88 -20.80
C LEU A 176 -2.73 5.48 -22.05
N ASP A 177 -2.09 5.38 -23.21
CA ASP A 177 -2.57 5.76 -24.55
C ASP A 177 -3.67 6.85 -24.56
N GLY A 178 -3.33 8.06 -24.17
CA GLY A 178 -4.23 9.22 -24.12
C GLY A 178 -5.04 9.37 -22.82
N VAL A 179 -4.88 8.47 -21.87
CA VAL A 179 -5.47 8.58 -20.51
C VAL A 179 -4.37 8.64 -19.47
N ARG A 180 -4.45 9.59 -18.56
CA ARG A 180 -3.61 9.64 -17.37
C ARG A 180 -4.41 9.21 -16.15
N LEU A 181 -3.92 8.16 -15.49
CA LEU A 181 -4.40 7.72 -14.20
C LEU A 181 -3.49 8.30 -13.10
N VAL A 182 -4.07 9.04 -12.16
CA VAL A 182 -3.37 9.52 -10.96
C VAL A 182 -4.00 8.84 -9.75
N MET A 183 -3.20 8.03 -9.07
CA MET A 183 -3.58 7.35 -7.83
C MET A 183 -3.02 8.16 -6.66
N VAL A 184 -3.89 8.57 -5.74
CA VAL A 184 -3.57 9.51 -4.67
C VAL A 184 -3.61 8.80 -3.33
N ASP A 185 -2.52 8.90 -2.56
CA ASP A 185 -2.50 8.49 -1.15
C ASP A 185 -3.41 9.40 -0.33
N THR A 186 -4.41 8.82 0.30
CA THR A 186 -5.36 9.56 1.14
C THR A 186 -5.20 9.24 2.62
N ARG A 187 -4.14 8.53 3.01
CA ARG A 187 -3.91 8.06 4.39
C ARG A 187 -2.55 8.45 4.96
N CYS A 188 -1.46 7.95 4.39
CA CYS A 188 -0.12 8.16 4.95
C CYS A 188 0.31 9.62 4.87
N GLY A 189 0.02 10.29 3.75
CA GLY A 189 0.37 11.70 3.50
C GLY A 189 -0.48 12.73 4.24
N ARG A 190 -1.44 12.33 5.08
CA ARG A 190 -2.34 13.26 5.78
C ARG A 190 -1.61 14.19 6.73
N ILE A 191 -1.88 15.49 6.63
CA ILE A 191 -1.48 16.49 7.61
C ILE A 191 -2.61 16.63 8.64
N LEU A 192 -2.31 16.27 9.89
CA LEU A 192 -3.30 16.20 10.97
C LEU A 192 -3.27 17.40 11.92
N THR A 193 -2.38 18.38 11.66
CA THR A 193 -2.24 19.57 12.50
C THR A 193 -3.56 20.35 12.54
N GLU A 194 -4.03 20.65 13.75
CA GLU A 194 -5.27 21.40 13.93
C GLU A 194 -5.21 22.75 13.22
N GLY A 195 -6.30 23.11 12.52
CA GLY A 195 -6.38 24.31 11.69
C GLY A 195 -5.68 24.22 10.32
N ARG A 196 -4.95 23.13 10.05
CA ARG A 196 -4.28 22.89 8.76
C ARG A 196 -4.42 21.43 8.30
N ARG A 197 -5.59 20.85 8.48
CA ARG A 197 -5.83 19.46 8.09
C ARG A 197 -5.99 19.36 6.56
N THR A 198 -5.12 18.57 5.92
CA THR A 198 -5.17 18.28 4.48
C THR A 198 -4.96 16.79 4.24
N MET A 199 -5.42 16.29 3.10
CA MET A 199 -5.19 14.90 2.70
C MET A 199 -3.75 14.66 2.23
N LEU A 200 -3.09 15.70 1.71
CA LEU A 200 -1.74 15.66 1.18
C LEU A 200 -0.93 16.81 1.77
N ASP A 201 0.37 16.67 1.81
CA ASP A 201 1.26 17.80 2.01
C ASP A 201 1.33 18.70 0.75
N ASP A 202 1.93 19.89 0.88
CA ASP A 202 1.96 20.88 -0.19
C ASP A 202 2.78 20.39 -1.41
N ALA A 203 3.80 19.55 -1.21
CA ALA A 203 4.65 19.04 -2.28
C ALA A 203 3.94 17.94 -3.09
N GLU A 204 3.28 17.02 -2.40
CA GLU A 204 2.50 15.97 -3.06
C GLU A 204 1.25 16.54 -3.75
N PHE A 205 0.59 17.53 -3.15
CA PHE A 205 -0.51 18.23 -3.79
C PHE A 205 -0.07 18.91 -5.10
N SER A 206 1.05 19.64 -5.08
CA SER A 206 1.62 20.23 -6.30
C SER A 206 1.97 19.18 -7.37
N TRP A 207 2.49 18.02 -6.96
CA TRP A 207 2.77 16.92 -7.87
C TRP A 207 1.49 16.36 -8.53
N VAL A 208 0.38 16.30 -7.79
CA VAL A 208 -0.94 15.90 -8.33
C VAL A 208 -1.43 16.96 -9.33
N GLU A 209 -1.37 18.27 -8.99
CA GLU A 209 -1.77 19.37 -9.88
C GLU A 209 -0.97 19.35 -11.20
N ASP A 210 0.36 19.21 -11.10
CA ASP A 210 1.24 19.10 -12.25
C ASP A 210 0.91 17.85 -13.09
N GLY A 211 0.61 16.74 -12.42
CA GLY A 211 0.20 15.49 -13.05
C GLY A 211 -1.09 15.62 -13.86
N VAL A 212 -2.08 16.32 -13.31
CA VAL A 212 -3.37 16.52 -13.99
C VAL A 212 -3.26 17.56 -15.12
N SER A 213 -2.41 18.58 -14.95
CA SER A 213 -2.28 19.72 -15.89
C SER A 213 -1.37 19.43 -17.07
N ALA A 214 -0.45 18.47 -16.96
CA ALA A 214 0.53 18.15 -18.01
C ALA A 214 -0.14 17.42 -19.21
N ASP A 215 0.28 17.80 -20.43
CA ASP A 215 -0.21 17.17 -21.65
C ASP A 215 0.20 15.70 -21.71
N VAL A 216 -0.76 14.82 -21.86
CA VAL A 216 -0.57 13.35 -21.92
C VAL A 216 0.27 12.95 -23.13
N HIS A 217 0.23 13.72 -24.22
CA HIS A 217 0.96 13.42 -25.46
C HIS A 217 2.47 13.72 -25.39
N GLN A 218 2.96 14.45 -24.38
CA GLN A 218 4.40 14.72 -24.23
C GLN A 218 5.17 13.64 -23.47
N ALA A 219 4.50 12.66 -22.87
CA ALA A 219 5.10 11.62 -22.04
C ALA A 219 5.67 10.41 -22.82
N GLN A 220 5.55 10.38 -24.15
CA GLN A 220 5.93 9.22 -24.98
C GLN A 220 7.30 9.33 -25.66
N HIS A 221 8.19 10.23 -25.17
CA HIS A 221 9.56 10.36 -25.73
C HIS A 221 10.67 10.15 -24.72
#